data_4d43eb11ccac248715cbdc7494cc999c
#
_entry.id   4d43eb11ccac248715cbdc7494cc999c
#
_cell.length_a   1.000
_cell.length_b   1.000
_cell.length_c   1.000
_cell.angle_alpha   90.00
_cell.angle_beta   90.00
_cell.angle_gamma   90.00
#
_symmetry.space_group_name_H-M   'P 1'
#
loop_
_entity.id
_entity.type
_entity.pdbx_description
1 polymer ?
#
loop_
_entity_poly.entity_id
_entity_poly.type
_entity_poly.pdbx_seq_one_letter_code
_entity_poly.pdbx_strand_id
1 'polypeptide(L)'
;MDILIFSILTNFVYYCSGYLVLSRSKFDDNSNFFTFFIGAIAISSVGLLLNFFIPLSQLTNTLVYILIIIIFLLKTKLNFDKKTFLFLIISSLLTFLLIIKSNVNRPDAGLYHLPYISILNENKIFFGLSNIHSRFAHVSIIQYLSAINNNYLFLNNGISIPLASIVSFFYLYFFFDVWTIIKNKEHINISKIFSLFILIYISFKITRYSSFGNDAVAHLSYFYLISCILRNTLKEVNFSKILLISVFIFINKPMLGLVFLIPSTIFLIKNNFKFIKIFNPIFSLPILLLSIWLIKNIIISGCVIFPIKNTCIEKLPWTNIQQIKSSQTEGQAWSKGWPDRDDKKISMQEFSNDFNWLNAWKKKHMKYILNIIVPYTIILLLIIIFIKNQTKDLRVSKHKDVDLLIRLWLSILTSLIG
;
A
#
# COMPACT_ATOMS: atom_id res chain seq x y z
N MET A 1 2.23 19.94 20.29
CA MET A 1 3.41 20.44 19.55
C MET A 1 4.36 19.30 19.21
N ASP A 2 4.55 18.35 20.09
CA ASP A 2 5.48 17.21 19.94
C ASP A 2 5.19 16.34 18.71
N ILE A 3 3.92 15.99 18.46
CA ILE A 3 3.53 15.19 17.29
C ILE A 3 3.94 15.85 15.96
N LEU A 4 3.90 17.19 15.87
CA LEU A 4 4.34 17.90 14.67
C LEU A 4 5.86 17.76 14.48
N ILE A 5 6.62 17.95 15.55
CA ILE A 5 8.09 17.79 15.53
C ILE A 5 8.45 16.34 15.16
N PHE A 6 7.78 15.37 15.75
CA PHE A 6 7.96 13.95 15.44
C PHE A 6 7.61 13.63 13.98
N SER A 7 6.55 14.23 13.44
CA SER A 7 6.18 14.08 12.03
C SER A 7 7.25 14.67 11.09
N ILE A 8 7.80 15.84 11.43
CA ILE A 8 8.88 16.45 10.63
C ILE A 8 10.12 15.56 10.65
N LEU A 9 10.52 15.07 11.81
CA LEU A 9 11.71 14.23 11.93
C LEU A 9 11.51 12.86 11.22
N THR A 10 10.34 12.24 11.38
CA THR A 10 10.01 10.99 10.68
C THR A 10 10.06 11.17 9.16
N ASN A 11 9.39 12.21 8.64
CA ASN A 11 9.37 12.48 7.20
C ASN A 11 10.77 12.85 6.68
N PHE A 12 11.58 13.53 7.46
CA PHE A 12 12.98 13.80 7.14
C PHE A 12 13.79 12.50 7.02
N VAL A 13 13.64 11.57 7.96
CA VAL A 13 14.32 10.27 7.91
C VAL A 13 13.85 9.45 6.70
N TYR A 14 12.56 9.52 6.34
CA TYR A 14 12.06 8.90 5.10
C TYR A 14 12.72 9.51 3.87
N TYR A 15 12.85 10.82 3.81
CA TYR A 15 13.60 11.48 2.73
C TYR A 15 15.05 11.01 2.67
N CYS A 16 15.77 11.01 3.79
CA CYS A 16 17.17 10.56 3.85
C CYS A 16 17.33 9.13 3.34
N SER A 17 16.50 8.22 3.83
CA SER A 17 16.50 6.82 3.40
C SER A 17 16.19 6.67 1.91
N GLY A 18 15.17 7.36 1.43
CA GLY A 18 14.77 7.33 0.02
C GLY A 18 15.83 7.89 -0.91
N TYR A 19 16.47 8.98 -0.55
CA TYR A 19 17.57 9.56 -1.29
C TYR A 19 18.75 8.57 -1.40
N LEU A 20 19.11 7.90 -0.30
CA LEU A 20 20.17 6.87 -0.29
C LEU A 20 19.85 5.68 -1.20
N VAL A 21 18.59 5.27 -1.28
CA VAL A 21 18.14 4.20 -2.18
C VAL A 21 18.15 4.67 -3.63
N LEU A 22 17.59 5.84 -3.94
CA LEU A 22 17.49 6.36 -5.29
C LEU A 22 18.85 6.69 -5.90
N SER A 23 19.80 7.21 -5.13
CA SER A 23 21.14 7.50 -5.59
C SER A 23 21.91 6.27 -6.09
N ARG A 24 21.47 5.07 -5.75
CA ARG A 24 22.09 3.78 -6.14
C ARG A 24 21.21 2.93 -7.05
N SER A 25 19.96 3.32 -7.22
CA SER A 25 18.98 2.57 -8.00
C SER A 25 18.82 3.15 -9.40
N LYS A 26 18.28 2.34 -10.32
CA LYS A 26 17.94 2.75 -11.69
C LYS A 26 16.44 3.16 -11.78
N PHE A 27 15.89 3.74 -10.72
CA PHE A 27 14.54 4.29 -10.77
C PHE A 27 14.58 5.67 -11.43
N ASP A 28 13.91 5.83 -12.56
CA ASP A 28 13.85 7.11 -13.29
C ASP A 28 12.77 8.04 -12.70
N ASP A 29 12.70 8.16 -11.39
CA ASP A 29 11.73 9.02 -10.71
C ASP A 29 12.38 9.75 -9.54
N ASN A 30 12.73 11.00 -9.77
CA ASN A 30 13.29 11.90 -8.76
C ASN A 30 12.24 12.83 -8.15
N SER A 31 10.95 12.49 -8.25
CA SER A 31 9.90 13.28 -7.61
C SER A 31 10.02 13.21 -6.08
N ASN A 32 9.75 14.33 -5.42
CA ASN A 32 9.78 14.38 -3.96
C ASN A 32 8.87 13.31 -3.35
N PHE A 33 7.64 13.15 -3.87
CA PHE A 33 6.73 12.10 -3.43
C PHE A 33 7.41 10.72 -3.43
N PHE A 34 8.02 10.34 -4.57
CA PHE A 34 8.62 9.01 -4.70
C PHE A 34 9.81 8.83 -3.78
N THR A 35 10.62 9.88 -3.57
CA THR A 35 11.76 9.85 -2.63
C THR A 35 11.29 9.55 -1.20
N PHE A 36 10.28 10.26 -0.70
CA PHE A 36 9.75 10.01 0.65
C PHE A 36 9.09 8.62 0.75
N PHE A 37 8.34 8.22 -0.26
CA PHE A 37 7.63 6.95 -0.29
C PHE A 37 8.59 5.75 -0.34
N ILE A 38 9.61 5.77 -1.21
CA ILE A 38 10.63 4.71 -1.28
C ILE A 38 11.44 4.62 0.02
N GLY A 39 11.66 5.74 0.70
CA GLY A 39 12.30 5.76 2.01
C GLY A 39 11.48 5.04 3.08
N ALA A 40 10.19 5.23 3.10
CA ALA A 40 9.29 4.50 3.99
C ALA A 40 9.30 2.98 3.68
N ILE A 41 9.31 2.59 2.40
CA ILE A 41 9.46 1.19 1.98
C ILE A 41 10.81 0.62 2.44
N ALA A 42 11.89 1.35 2.28
CA ALA A 42 13.22 0.89 2.67
C ALA A 42 13.33 0.67 4.18
N ILE A 43 12.83 1.61 4.99
CA ILE A 43 12.85 1.47 6.45
C ILE A 43 11.97 0.31 6.92
N SER A 44 10.78 0.13 6.33
CA SER A 44 9.93 -1.02 6.66
C SER A 44 10.60 -2.35 6.32
N SER A 45 11.36 -2.40 5.20
CA SER A 45 12.14 -3.56 4.79
C SER A 45 13.30 -3.85 5.76
N VAL A 46 13.98 -2.80 6.22
CA VAL A 46 15.02 -2.91 7.28
C VAL A 46 14.41 -3.45 8.57
N GLY A 47 13.22 -2.96 8.96
CA GLY A 47 12.52 -3.45 10.14
C GLY A 47 12.17 -4.94 10.04
N LEU A 48 11.63 -5.35 8.90
CA LEU A 48 11.35 -6.77 8.67
C LEU A 48 12.63 -7.62 8.76
N LEU A 49 13.72 -7.19 8.14
CA LEU A 49 15.00 -7.91 8.17
C LEU A 49 15.59 -8.00 9.59
N LEU A 50 15.63 -6.90 10.32
CA LEU A 50 16.15 -6.86 11.68
C LEU A 50 15.36 -7.77 12.62
N ASN A 51 14.04 -7.80 12.46
CA ASN A 51 13.17 -8.57 13.35
C ASN A 51 13.36 -10.09 13.22
N PHE A 52 13.99 -10.60 12.18
CA PHE A 52 14.41 -12.01 12.14
C PHE A 52 15.46 -12.35 13.19
N PHE A 53 16.27 -11.39 13.60
CA PHE A 53 17.42 -11.61 14.48
C PHE A 53 17.24 -11.01 15.87
N ILE A 54 16.65 -9.82 15.93
CA ILE A 54 16.52 -9.03 17.17
C ILE A 54 15.12 -8.38 17.25
N PRO A 55 14.63 -8.09 18.47
CA PRO A 55 13.43 -7.30 18.64
C PRO A 55 13.64 -5.87 18.13
N LEU A 56 12.57 -5.26 17.61
CA LEU A 56 12.54 -3.85 17.23
C LEU A 56 12.34 -2.98 18.48
N SER A 57 13.24 -3.12 19.46
CA SER A 57 13.21 -2.35 20.70
C SER A 57 13.42 -0.86 20.44
N GLN A 58 13.05 -0.01 21.39
CA GLN A 58 13.26 1.44 21.28
C GLN A 58 14.72 1.78 20.99
N LEU A 59 15.68 1.06 21.59
CA LEU A 59 17.10 1.22 21.32
C LEU A 59 17.45 0.88 19.87
N THR A 60 17.04 -0.32 19.40
CA THR A 60 17.27 -0.76 18.02
C THR A 60 16.71 0.25 17.02
N ASN A 61 15.49 0.71 17.25
CA ASN A 61 14.78 1.64 16.39
C ASN A 61 15.45 3.03 16.36
N THR A 62 15.92 3.51 17.51
CA THR A 62 16.68 4.77 17.61
C THR A 62 17.98 4.68 16.82
N LEU A 63 18.71 3.56 16.96
CA LEU A 63 19.95 3.32 16.20
C LEU A 63 19.70 3.29 14.69
N VAL A 64 18.63 2.67 14.23
CA VAL A 64 18.25 2.69 12.79
C VAL A 64 18.09 4.12 12.28
N TYR A 65 17.37 4.98 13.04
CA TYR A 65 17.17 6.38 12.68
C TYR A 65 18.48 7.16 12.61
N ILE A 66 19.30 7.03 13.66
CA ILE A 66 20.60 7.70 13.76
C ILE A 66 21.51 7.26 12.61
N LEU A 67 21.59 5.94 12.33
CA LEU A 67 22.43 5.40 11.25
C LEU A 67 22.01 5.91 9.87
N ILE A 68 20.70 5.99 9.59
CA ILE A 68 20.20 6.55 8.32
C ILE A 68 20.64 8.01 8.18
N ILE A 69 20.50 8.82 9.22
CA ILE A 69 20.88 10.22 9.19
C ILE A 69 22.38 10.36 9.00
N ILE A 70 23.21 9.61 9.76
CA ILE A 70 24.68 9.66 9.64
C ILE A 70 25.11 9.26 8.23
N ILE A 71 24.62 8.13 7.69
CA ILE A 71 24.98 7.68 6.35
C ILE A 71 24.58 8.71 5.29
N PHE A 72 23.41 9.34 5.46
CA PHE A 72 22.97 10.42 4.58
C PHE A 72 23.92 11.60 4.63
N LEU A 73 24.27 12.12 5.82
CA LEU A 73 25.17 13.25 6.01
C LEU A 73 26.59 12.99 5.47
N LEU A 74 27.10 11.75 5.63
CA LEU A 74 28.42 11.36 5.11
C LEU A 74 28.46 11.25 3.59
N LYS A 75 27.34 10.98 2.95
CA LYS A 75 27.29 10.73 1.49
C LYS A 75 26.76 11.89 0.67
N THR A 76 26.13 12.86 1.31
CA THR A 76 25.45 13.96 0.60
C THR A 76 25.87 15.30 1.18
N LYS A 77 26.03 16.29 0.28
CA LYS A 77 26.00 17.69 0.72
C LYS A 77 24.53 18.05 0.93
N LEU A 78 24.20 18.58 2.11
CA LEU A 78 22.85 19.05 2.43
C LEU A 78 22.40 20.15 1.46
N ASN A 79 21.96 19.80 0.29
CA ASN A 79 21.31 20.72 -0.65
C ASN A 79 19.83 20.36 -0.73
N PHE A 80 19.06 20.86 0.25
CA PHE A 80 17.61 20.85 0.15
C PHE A 80 17.17 21.92 -0.84
N ASP A 81 16.63 21.51 -1.98
CA ASP A 81 15.94 22.45 -2.84
C ASP A 81 14.64 22.94 -2.14
N LYS A 82 14.21 24.14 -2.50
CA LYS A 82 13.01 24.75 -1.92
C LYS A 82 11.76 23.88 -2.05
N LYS A 83 11.65 23.07 -3.13
CA LYS A 83 10.49 22.19 -3.38
C LYS A 83 10.48 21.03 -2.40
N THR A 84 11.62 20.41 -2.16
CA THR A 84 11.78 19.29 -1.20
C THR A 84 11.50 19.77 0.22
N PHE A 85 12.02 20.93 0.60
CA PHE A 85 11.74 21.52 1.91
C PHE A 85 10.24 21.81 2.09
N LEU A 86 9.61 22.41 1.07
CA LEU A 86 8.17 22.68 1.11
C LEU A 86 7.34 21.39 1.21
N PHE A 87 7.73 20.34 0.44
CA PHE A 87 7.07 19.05 0.53
C PHE A 87 7.21 18.43 1.92
N LEU A 88 8.38 18.49 2.55
CA LEU A 88 8.61 18.03 3.92
C LEU A 88 7.69 18.74 4.90
N ILE A 89 7.62 20.05 4.87
CA ILE A 89 6.80 20.83 5.84
C ILE A 89 5.31 20.56 5.61
N ILE A 90 4.81 20.64 4.37
CA ILE A 90 3.38 20.43 4.09
C ILE A 90 2.96 19.00 4.42
N SER A 91 3.76 17.99 4.05
CA SER A 91 3.44 16.61 4.40
C SER A 91 3.43 16.38 5.90
N SER A 92 4.33 17.01 6.65
CA SER A 92 4.38 16.88 8.10
C SER A 92 3.21 17.58 8.80
N LEU A 93 2.79 18.74 8.29
CA LEU A 93 1.58 19.43 8.78
C LEU A 93 0.32 18.60 8.51
N LEU A 94 0.20 17.99 7.31
CA LEU A 94 -0.91 17.10 7.00
C LEU A 94 -0.89 15.85 7.89
N THR A 95 0.30 15.25 8.11
CA THR A 95 0.47 14.12 9.03
C THR A 95 -0.02 14.45 10.43
N PHE A 96 0.40 15.60 10.95
CA PHE A 96 -0.05 16.10 12.25
C PHE A 96 -1.57 16.28 12.32
N LEU A 97 -2.18 16.93 11.31
CA LEU A 97 -3.62 17.14 11.26
C LEU A 97 -4.39 15.82 11.16
N LEU A 98 -3.88 14.85 10.38
CA LEU A 98 -4.50 13.54 10.25
C LEU A 98 -4.47 12.76 11.56
N ILE A 99 -3.39 12.82 12.34
CA ILE A 99 -3.30 12.15 13.64
C ILE A 99 -4.29 12.76 14.64
N ILE A 100 -4.38 14.08 14.71
CA ILE A 100 -5.31 14.77 15.64
C ILE A 100 -6.78 14.49 15.28
N LYS A 101 -7.09 14.39 13.98
CA LYS A 101 -8.46 14.19 13.50
C LYS A 101 -8.84 12.72 13.31
N SER A 102 -7.87 11.80 13.35
CA SER A 102 -8.15 10.39 13.19
C SER A 102 -8.75 9.81 14.47
N ASN A 103 -9.80 9.03 14.29
CA ASN A 103 -10.32 8.22 15.37
C ASN A 103 -9.60 6.85 15.33
N VAL A 104 -8.58 6.69 16.16
CA VAL A 104 -7.76 5.46 16.24
C VAL A 104 -8.53 4.29 16.88
N ASN A 105 -9.70 4.55 17.47
CA ASN A 105 -10.51 3.57 18.22
C ASN A 105 -11.30 2.61 17.33
N ARG A 106 -10.71 2.13 16.25
CA ARG A 106 -11.32 1.02 15.50
C ARG A 106 -11.01 -0.30 16.20
N PRO A 107 -11.97 -1.23 16.23
CA PRO A 107 -11.79 -2.53 16.89
C PRO A 107 -10.52 -3.24 16.42
N ASP A 108 -10.25 -3.28 15.10
CA ASP A 108 -9.09 -3.93 14.52
C ASP A 108 -7.75 -3.34 14.96
N ALA A 109 -7.69 -2.02 15.21
CA ALA A 109 -6.49 -1.36 15.69
C ALA A 109 -6.06 -1.91 17.06
N GLY A 110 -7.00 -1.99 18.00
CA GLY A 110 -6.75 -2.50 19.35
C GLY A 110 -6.71 -4.04 19.43
N LEU A 111 -7.45 -4.72 18.55
CA LEU A 111 -7.57 -6.19 18.60
C LEU A 111 -6.29 -6.91 18.16
N TYR A 112 -5.64 -6.45 17.08
CA TYR A 112 -4.46 -7.15 16.53
C TYR A 112 -3.37 -6.26 15.95
N HIS A 113 -3.66 -5.05 15.45
CA HIS A 113 -2.61 -4.22 14.84
C HIS A 113 -1.61 -3.67 15.88
N LEU A 114 -2.11 -3.01 16.93
CA LEU A 114 -1.26 -2.48 18.01
C LEU A 114 -0.63 -3.59 18.85
N PRO A 115 -1.36 -4.65 19.26
CA PRO A 115 -0.73 -5.80 19.93
C PRO A 115 0.39 -6.43 19.12
N TYR A 116 0.23 -6.56 17.79
CA TYR A 116 1.31 -7.08 16.96
C TYR A 116 2.54 -6.18 16.96
N ILE A 117 2.37 -4.85 16.92
CA ILE A 117 3.49 -3.90 17.02
C ILE A 117 4.22 -4.06 18.37
N SER A 118 3.48 -4.24 19.47
CA SER A 118 4.09 -4.52 20.76
C SER A 118 4.93 -5.80 20.72
N ILE A 119 4.41 -6.88 20.10
CA ILE A 119 5.16 -8.11 19.91
C ILE A 119 6.44 -7.88 19.10
N LEU A 120 6.40 -7.08 18.04
CA LEU A 120 7.58 -6.75 17.24
C LEU A 120 8.62 -5.96 18.05
N ASN A 121 8.17 -5.08 18.96
CA ASN A 121 9.07 -4.27 19.79
C ASN A 121 9.73 -5.09 20.92
N GLU A 122 9.07 -6.15 21.39
CA GLU A 122 9.53 -6.97 22.52
C GLU A 122 10.25 -8.24 22.06
N ASN A 123 9.89 -8.77 20.86
CA ASN A 123 10.33 -10.07 20.41
C ASN A 123 10.85 -10.03 18.96
N LYS A 124 11.83 -10.89 18.67
CA LYS A 124 12.13 -11.27 17.29
C LYS A 124 11.03 -12.20 16.75
N ILE A 125 10.98 -12.36 15.42
CA ILE A 125 10.06 -13.32 14.78
C ILE A 125 10.25 -14.72 15.39
N PHE A 126 9.15 -15.37 15.79
CA PHE A 126 9.17 -16.71 16.32
C PHE A 126 8.15 -17.63 15.64
N PHE A 127 8.40 -18.93 15.76
CA PHE A 127 7.59 -19.95 15.10
C PHE A 127 6.18 -20.04 15.70
N GLY A 128 5.18 -20.11 14.83
CA GLY A 128 3.81 -20.37 15.25
C GLY A 128 3.11 -19.22 15.95
N LEU A 129 3.55 -17.98 15.76
CA LEU A 129 2.90 -16.79 16.35
C LEU A 129 1.40 -16.72 16.02
N SER A 130 0.97 -17.22 14.86
CA SER A 130 -0.44 -17.31 14.49
C SER A 130 -1.27 -18.18 15.42
N ASN A 131 -0.66 -19.12 16.15
CA ASN A 131 -1.36 -19.99 17.08
C ASN A 131 -1.82 -19.24 18.35
N ILE A 132 -1.20 -18.11 18.69
CA ILE A 132 -1.66 -17.23 19.78
C ILE A 132 -2.94 -16.50 19.32
N HIS A 133 -2.92 -15.94 18.12
CA HIS A 133 -4.08 -15.29 17.52
C HIS A 133 -3.96 -15.32 15.98
N SER A 134 -4.97 -15.85 15.29
CA SER A 134 -4.95 -16.07 13.83
C SER A 134 -4.68 -14.78 13.03
N ARG A 135 -5.14 -13.62 13.54
CA ARG A 135 -4.92 -12.32 12.89
C ARG A 135 -3.44 -11.90 12.87
N PHE A 136 -2.59 -12.46 13.72
CA PHE A 136 -1.15 -12.19 13.68
C PHE A 136 -0.46 -12.79 12.45
N ALA A 137 -1.11 -13.71 11.73
CA ALA A 137 -0.65 -14.16 10.42
C ALA A 137 -0.97 -13.22 9.26
N HIS A 138 -1.91 -12.27 9.44
CA HIS A 138 -2.27 -11.24 8.44
C HIS A 138 -1.41 -9.97 8.50
N VAL A 139 -0.14 -10.13 8.84
CA VAL A 139 0.75 -9.02 9.13
C VAL A 139 1.18 -8.29 7.86
N SER A 140 0.98 -6.99 7.89
CA SER A 140 1.35 -6.05 6.85
C SER A 140 2.75 -5.46 7.11
N ILE A 141 3.49 -5.14 6.06
CA ILE A 141 4.81 -4.50 6.16
C ILE A 141 4.75 -3.12 6.85
N ILE A 142 3.62 -2.41 6.78
CA ILE A 142 3.44 -1.12 7.46
C ILE A 142 3.57 -1.24 9.00
N GLN A 143 3.26 -2.40 9.57
CA GLN A 143 3.39 -2.62 11.02
C GLN A 143 4.86 -2.63 11.45
N TYR A 144 5.78 -3.11 10.61
CA TYR A 144 7.22 -3.00 10.84
C TYR A 144 7.70 -1.56 10.83
N LEU A 145 7.17 -0.75 9.90
CA LEU A 145 7.47 0.69 9.86
C LEU A 145 6.96 1.39 11.12
N SER A 146 5.75 1.06 11.56
CA SER A 146 5.18 1.59 12.81
C SER A 146 5.95 1.13 14.04
N ALA A 147 6.43 -0.11 14.06
CA ALA A 147 7.26 -0.63 15.15
C ALA A 147 8.58 0.15 15.27
N ILE A 148 9.27 0.41 14.14
CA ILE A 148 10.51 1.23 14.13
C ILE A 148 10.27 2.66 14.61
N ASN A 149 9.08 3.20 14.39
CA ASN A 149 8.74 4.54 14.86
C ASN A 149 8.50 4.62 16.39
N ASN A 150 8.37 3.46 17.07
CA ASN A 150 8.45 3.38 18.52
C ASN A 150 9.93 3.38 18.95
N ASN A 151 10.48 4.56 19.18
CA ASN A 151 11.89 4.79 19.51
C ASN A 151 12.02 5.80 20.66
N TYR A 152 13.20 6.00 21.20
CA TYR A 152 13.41 6.92 22.33
C TYR A 152 13.11 8.39 22.01
N LEU A 153 13.06 8.78 20.73
CA LEU A 153 12.74 10.16 20.33
C LEU A 153 11.23 10.44 20.41
N PHE A 154 10.40 9.43 20.14
CA PHE A 154 8.95 9.60 19.97
C PHE A 154 8.13 8.81 20.97
N LEU A 155 8.74 7.79 21.60
CA LEU A 155 8.06 6.84 22.46
C LEU A 155 6.86 6.21 21.73
N ASN A 156 5.82 5.81 22.44
CA ASN A 156 4.61 5.22 21.85
C ASN A 156 3.85 6.18 20.90
N ASN A 157 4.06 7.48 21.01
CA ASN A 157 3.43 8.48 20.15
C ASN A 157 3.88 8.37 18.68
N GLY A 158 5.04 7.76 18.43
CA GLY A 158 5.57 7.54 17.08
C GLY A 158 4.77 6.53 16.25
N ILE A 159 4.07 5.57 16.86
CA ILE A 159 3.45 4.42 16.19
C ILE A 159 2.45 4.82 15.09
N SER A 160 1.69 5.90 15.29
CA SER A 160 0.66 6.36 14.35
C SER A 160 1.20 7.21 13.20
N ILE A 161 2.41 7.75 13.32
CA ILE A 161 2.98 8.71 12.37
C ILE A 161 3.19 8.08 10.98
N PRO A 162 3.74 6.86 10.83
CA PRO A 162 4.02 6.27 9.52
C PRO A 162 2.81 6.18 8.59
N LEU A 163 1.68 5.71 9.13
CA LEU A 163 0.45 5.61 8.34
C LEU A 163 -0.04 6.99 7.88
N ALA A 164 -0.11 7.95 8.80
CA ALA A 164 -0.53 9.31 8.49
C ALA A 164 0.43 9.99 7.50
N SER A 165 1.75 9.75 7.61
CA SER A 165 2.76 10.25 6.67
C SER A 165 2.54 9.71 5.26
N ILE A 166 2.36 8.40 5.12
CA ILE A 166 2.11 7.78 3.81
C ILE A 166 0.82 8.31 3.18
N VAL A 167 -0.26 8.44 3.95
CA VAL A 167 -1.51 9.05 3.48
C VAL A 167 -1.28 10.49 3.02
N SER A 168 -0.50 11.26 3.77
CA SER A 168 -0.14 12.65 3.42
C SER A 168 0.66 12.73 2.12
N PHE A 169 1.62 11.81 1.90
CA PHE A 169 2.41 11.76 0.67
C PHE A 169 1.54 11.50 -0.55
N PHE A 170 0.63 10.52 -0.48
CA PHE A 170 -0.28 10.22 -1.59
C PHE A 170 -1.27 11.35 -1.84
N TYR A 171 -1.80 11.97 -0.77
CA TYR A 171 -2.68 13.13 -0.91
C TYR A 171 -1.98 14.27 -1.67
N LEU A 172 -0.75 14.60 -1.28
CA LEU A 172 0.04 15.63 -1.95
C LEU A 172 0.40 15.24 -3.38
N TYR A 173 0.70 13.97 -3.66
CA TYR A 173 0.96 13.49 -5.02
C TYR A 173 -0.23 13.79 -5.94
N PHE A 174 -1.44 13.37 -5.57
CA PHE A 174 -2.64 13.59 -6.37
C PHE A 174 -3.01 15.08 -6.42
N PHE A 175 -2.82 15.81 -5.33
CA PHE A 175 -3.05 17.25 -5.29
C PHE A 175 -2.13 17.99 -6.28
N PHE A 176 -0.83 17.74 -6.24
CA PHE A 176 0.10 18.41 -7.15
C PHE A 176 -0.11 18.00 -8.61
N ASP A 177 -0.51 16.77 -8.86
CA ASP A 177 -0.84 16.32 -10.22
C ASP A 177 -2.05 17.10 -10.80
N VAL A 178 -3.07 17.31 -9.99
CA VAL A 178 -4.23 18.15 -10.36
C VAL A 178 -3.84 19.64 -10.44
N TRP A 179 -3.01 20.11 -9.51
CA TRP A 179 -2.56 21.50 -9.48
C TRP A 179 -1.82 21.93 -10.75
N THR A 180 -1.06 21.02 -11.39
CA THR A 180 -0.38 21.31 -12.65
C THR A 180 -1.36 21.66 -13.80
N ILE A 181 -2.58 21.14 -13.79
CA ILE A 181 -3.61 21.49 -14.78
C ILE A 181 -3.92 22.97 -14.69
N ILE A 182 -4.13 23.46 -13.48
CA ILE A 182 -4.53 24.86 -13.23
C ILE A 182 -3.36 25.80 -13.50
N LYS A 183 -2.18 25.46 -12.96
CA LYS A 183 -1.00 26.32 -13.02
C LYS A 183 -0.42 26.45 -14.43
N ASN A 184 -0.28 25.33 -15.15
CA ASN A 184 0.43 25.28 -16.41
C ASN A 184 -0.52 25.31 -17.63
N LYS A 185 -1.84 25.38 -17.40
CA LYS A 185 -2.87 25.23 -18.45
C LYS A 185 -2.62 23.97 -19.31
N GLU A 186 -2.13 22.90 -18.68
CA GLU A 186 -1.82 21.65 -19.37
C GLU A 186 -3.10 20.98 -19.87
N HIS A 187 -2.99 20.30 -21.01
CA HIS A 187 -4.10 19.48 -21.51
C HIS A 187 -4.53 18.44 -20.50
N ILE A 188 -5.82 18.34 -20.29
CA ILE A 188 -6.41 17.35 -19.41
C ILE A 188 -6.37 16.00 -20.12
N ASN A 189 -5.63 15.06 -19.54
CA ASN A 189 -5.56 13.68 -20.01
C ASN A 189 -6.21 12.74 -18.99
N ILE A 190 -6.38 11.46 -19.37
CA ILE A 190 -7.07 10.46 -18.54
C ILE A 190 -6.38 10.25 -17.18
N SER A 191 -5.05 10.34 -17.11
CA SER A 191 -4.29 10.24 -15.86
C SER A 191 -4.64 11.37 -14.89
N LYS A 192 -4.81 12.59 -15.37
CA LYS A 192 -5.16 13.75 -14.54
C LYS A 192 -6.61 13.72 -14.08
N ILE A 193 -7.52 13.23 -14.94
CA ILE A 193 -8.91 12.97 -14.55
C ILE A 193 -8.95 11.92 -13.42
N PHE A 194 -8.18 10.84 -13.56
CA PHE A 194 -8.04 9.83 -12.53
C PHE A 194 -7.48 10.42 -11.23
N SER A 195 -6.43 11.25 -11.30
CA SER A 195 -5.86 11.90 -10.12
C SER A 195 -6.86 12.82 -9.41
N LEU A 196 -7.65 13.59 -10.16
CA LEU A 196 -8.73 14.42 -9.60
C LEU A 196 -9.78 13.56 -8.89
N PHE A 197 -10.21 12.47 -9.54
CA PHE A 197 -11.18 11.54 -8.97
C PHE A 197 -10.68 10.93 -7.67
N ILE A 198 -9.43 10.45 -7.64
CA ILE A 198 -8.82 9.88 -6.45
C ILE A 198 -8.63 10.94 -5.36
N LEU A 199 -8.23 12.16 -5.69
CA LEU A 199 -8.10 13.24 -4.71
C LEU A 199 -9.43 13.53 -4.01
N ILE A 200 -10.53 13.62 -4.76
CA ILE A 200 -11.87 13.80 -4.20
C ILE A 200 -12.23 12.61 -3.30
N TYR A 201 -12.01 11.38 -3.77
CA TYR A 201 -12.29 10.17 -3.02
C TYR A 201 -11.51 10.11 -1.69
N ILE A 202 -10.20 10.37 -1.72
CA ILE A 202 -9.36 10.41 -0.52
C ILE A 202 -9.88 11.48 0.45
N SER A 203 -10.24 12.67 -0.05
CA SER A 203 -10.73 13.76 0.78
C SER A 203 -12.00 13.38 1.56
N PHE A 204 -12.93 12.68 0.92
CA PHE A 204 -14.14 12.15 1.59
C PHE A 204 -13.86 11.02 2.58
N LYS A 205 -12.80 10.25 2.36
CA LYS A 205 -12.45 9.08 3.19
C LYS A 205 -11.23 9.31 4.08
N ILE A 206 -10.75 10.54 4.18
CA ILE A 206 -9.47 10.86 4.80
C ILE A 206 -9.39 10.42 6.26
N THR A 207 -10.47 10.60 7.02
CA THR A 207 -10.55 10.15 8.42
C THR A 207 -10.54 8.62 8.53
N ARG A 208 -11.08 7.92 7.55
CA ARG A 208 -11.02 6.46 7.49
C ARG A 208 -9.61 5.98 7.14
N TYR A 209 -8.96 6.60 6.17
CA TYR A 209 -7.62 6.23 5.75
C TYR A 209 -6.55 6.58 6.77
N SER A 210 -6.73 7.61 7.58
CA SER A 210 -5.83 7.95 8.67
C SER A 210 -6.03 7.10 9.94
N SER A 211 -7.11 6.32 10.03
CA SER A 211 -7.31 5.35 11.12
C SER A 211 -6.30 4.21 11.00
N PHE A 212 -5.79 3.75 12.15
CA PHE A 212 -4.75 2.74 12.18
C PHE A 212 -5.21 1.41 11.53
N GLY A 213 -4.43 0.94 10.54
CA GLY A 213 -4.71 -0.25 9.75
C GLY A 213 -3.82 -0.33 8.52
N ASN A 214 -3.99 -1.36 7.70
CA ASN A 214 -3.18 -1.58 6.49
C ASN A 214 -3.88 -1.22 5.18
N ASP A 215 -5.19 -1.03 5.20
CA ASP A 215 -6.00 -0.78 4.00
C ASP A 215 -5.55 0.49 3.25
N ALA A 216 -5.31 1.58 3.99
CA ALA A 216 -4.94 2.85 3.40
C ALA A 216 -3.67 2.74 2.56
N VAL A 217 -2.62 2.12 3.11
CA VAL A 217 -1.33 1.99 2.44
C VAL A 217 -1.47 1.15 1.17
N ALA A 218 -2.19 0.02 1.24
CA ALA A 218 -2.40 -0.86 0.10
C ALA A 218 -3.21 -0.16 -1.01
N HIS A 219 -4.36 0.44 -0.67
CA HIS A 219 -5.23 1.08 -1.65
C HIS A 219 -4.59 2.32 -2.29
N LEU A 220 -3.94 3.19 -1.50
CA LEU A 220 -3.30 4.39 -2.02
C LEU A 220 -2.10 4.05 -2.91
N SER A 221 -1.32 3.03 -2.54
CA SER A 221 -0.24 2.52 -3.40
C SER A 221 -0.78 1.93 -4.70
N TYR A 222 -1.94 1.25 -4.65
CA TYR A 222 -2.62 0.75 -5.83
C TYR A 222 -3.09 1.89 -6.75
N PHE A 223 -3.72 2.93 -6.21
CA PHE A 223 -4.12 4.10 -7.01
C PHE A 223 -2.91 4.79 -7.65
N TYR A 224 -1.80 4.89 -6.93
CA TYR A 224 -0.56 5.41 -7.48
C TYR A 224 -0.02 4.54 -8.62
N LEU A 225 -0.04 3.21 -8.46
CA LEU A 225 0.35 2.27 -9.51
C LEU A 225 -0.48 2.48 -10.78
N ILE A 226 -1.81 2.60 -10.65
CA ILE A 226 -2.70 2.89 -11.77
C ILE A 226 -2.39 4.25 -12.40
N SER A 227 -2.15 5.29 -11.61
CA SER A 227 -1.74 6.60 -12.12
C SER A 227 -0.45 6.51 -12.94
N CYS A 228 0.54 5.72 -12.50
CA CYS A 228 1.78 5.50 -13.25
C CYS A 228 1.54 4.86 -14.63
N ILE A 229 0.63 3.86 -14.69
CA ILE A 229 0.32 3.18 -15.96
C ILE A 229 -0.52 4.07 -16.90
N LEU A 230 -1.42 4.86 -16.35
CA LEU A 230 -2.24 5.77 -17.16
C LEU A 230 -1.45 6.95 -17.72
N ARG A 231 -0.37 7.34 -17.03
CA ARG A 231 0.48 8.47 -17.44
C ARG A 231 1.43 8.14 -18.58
N ASN A 232 1.94 6.91 -18.63
CA ASN A 232 2.95 6.48 -19.57
C ASN A 232 2.43 5.32 -20.44
N THR A 233 3.00 5.11 -21.61
CA THR A 233 2.75 3.90 -22.38
C THR A 233 3.38 2.69 -21.66
N LEU A 234 2.84 1.48 -21.85
CA LEU A 234 3.35 0.28 -21.18
C LEU A 234 4.82 -0.02 -21.52
N LYS A 235 5.31 0.46 -22.67
CA LYS A 235 6.72 0.33 -23.07
C LYS A 235 7.64 1.30 -22.33
N GLU A 236 7.15 2.49 -21.99
CA GLU A 236 7.94 3.56 -21.34
C GLU A 236 7.98 3.43 -19.82
N VAL A 237 6.99 2.78 -19.23
CA VAL A 237 6.91 2.62 -17.77
C VAL A 237 8.16 1.93 -17.20
N ASN A 238 8.72 2.46 -16.12
CA ASN A 238 9.82 1.81 -15.42
C ASN A 238 9.36 0.52 -14.74
N PHE A 239 9.78 -0.62 -15.28
CA PHE A 239 9.34 -1.93 -14.82
C PHE A 239 9.70 -2.22 -13.35
N SER A 240 10.92 -1.88 -12.93
CA SER A 240 11.37 -2.13 -11.55
C SER A 240 10.55 -1.36 -10.53
N LYS A 241 10.17 -0.12 -10.86
CA LYS A 241 9.30 0.71 -10.06
C LYS A 241 7.91 0.06 -9.91
N ILE A 242 7.32 -0.37 -11.04
CA ILE A 242 6.01 -1.03 -11.04
C ILE A 242 6.04 -2.33 -10.23
N LEU A 243 7.07 -3.16 -10.42
CA LEU A 243 7.22 -4.40 -9.68
C LEU A 243 7.38 -4.15 -8.17
N LEU A 244 8.20 -3.18 -7.77
CA LEU A 244 8.38 -2.84 -6.36
C LEU A 244 7.09 -2.36 -5.71
N ILE A 245 6.34 -1.49 -6.40
CA ILE A 245 5.05 -1.01 -5.89
C ILE A 245 4.05 -2.17 -5.80
N SER A 246 4.00 -3.07 -6.79
CA SER A 246 3.12 -4.23 -6.77
C SER A 246 3.45 -5.18 -5.61
N VAL A 247 4.74 -5.44 -5.36
CA VAL A 247 5.19 -6.21 -4.20
C VAL A 247 4.76 -5.50 -2.91
N PHE A 248 4.97 -4.18 -2.81
CA PHE A 248 4.60 -3.42 -1.62
C PHE A 248 3.09 -3.44 -1.36
N ILE A 249 2.26 -3.35 -2.39
CA ILE A 249 0.80 -3.52 -2.28
C ILE A 249 0.47 -4.90 -1.72
N PHE A 250 1.04 -5.95 -2.31
CA PHE A 250 0.77 -7.33 -1.94
C PHE A 250 1.18 -7.64 -0.50
N ILE A 251 2.37 -7.23 -0.07
CA ILE A 251 2.85 -7.48 1.29
C ILE A 251 2.15 -6.63 2.36
N ASN A 252 1.41 -5.59 1.96
CA ASN A 252 0.47 -4.89 2.83
C ASN A 252 -0.89 -5.57 2.88
N LYS A 253 -1.39 -6.07 1.74
CA LYS A 253 -2.71 -6.69 1.63
C LYS A 253 -2.69 -7.81 0.58
N PRO A 254 -2.42 -9.07 0.98
CA PRO A 254 -2.29 -10.20 0.04
C PRO A 254 -3.53 -10.47 -0.82
N MET A 255 -4.71 -10.03 -0.37
CA MET A 255 -5.94 -10.13 -1.15
C MET A 255 -5.86 -9.37 -2.50
N LEU A 256 -4.99 -8.37 -2.60
CA LEU A 256 -4.72 -7.63 -3.84
C LEU A 256 -3.73 -8.35 -4.78
N GLY A 257 -3.55 -9.66 -4.66
CA GLY A 257 -2.58 -10.44 -5.42
C GLY A 257 -2.69 -10.31 -6.95
N LEU A 258 -3.88 -10.02 -7.47
CA LEU A 258 -4.07 -9.74 -8.90
C LEU A 258 -3.28 -8.51 -9.40
N VAL A 259 -2.78 -7.67 -8.51
CA VAL A 259 -1.90 -6.56 -8.87
C VAL A 259 -0.67 -7.02 -9.67
N PHE A 260 -0.23 -8.27 -9.48
CA PHE A 260 0.90 -8.84 -10.25
C PHE A 260 0.61 -9.06 -11.74
N LEU A 261 -0.64 -9.04 -12.18
CA LEU A 261 -0.97 -9.05 -13.60
C LEU A 261 -0.39 -7.82 -14.32
N ILE A 262 -0.28 -6.69 -13.63
CA ILE A 262 0.25 -5.45 -14.19
C ILE A 262 1.74 -5.60 -14.57
N PRO A 263 2.67 -5.87 -13.62
CA PRO A 263 4.08 -6.07 -13.98
C PRO A 263 4.27 -7.27 -14.92
N SER A 264 3.49 -8.35 -14.82
CA SER A 264 3.58 -9.48 -15.73
C SER A 264 3.27 -9.06 -17.17
N THR A 265 2.20 -8.31 -17.40
CA THR A 265 1.84 -7.81 -18.73
C THR A 265 2.91 -6.85 -19.27
N ILE A 266 3.41 -5.93 -18.44
CA ILE A 266 4.47 -5.01 -18.85
C ILE A 266 5.75 -5.77 -19.22
N PHE A 267 6.11 -6.79 -18.44
CA PHE A 267 7.26 -7.65 -18.71
C PHE A 267 7.15 -8.35 -20.07
N LEU A 268 5.99 -8.96 -20.36
CA LEU A 268 5.73 -9.63 -21.62
C LEU A 268 5.84 -8.67 -22.81
N ILE A 269 5.21 -7.49 -22.71
CA ILE A 269 5.26 -6.49 -23.78
C ILE A 269 6.68 -5.98 -24.03
N LYS A 270 7.45 -5.69 -22.96
CA LYS A 270 8.83 -5.16 -23.10
C LYS A 270 9.81 -6.17 -23.65
N ASN A 271 9.62 -7.45 -23.36
CA ASN A 271 10.54 -8.50 -23.78
C ASN A 271 10.05 -9.27 -25.01
N ASN A 272 9.05 -8.77 -25.74
CA ASN A 272 8.46 -9.43 -26.89
C ASN A 272 8.11 -10.90 -26.58
N PHE A 273 7.46 -11.12 -25.42
CA PHE A 273 7.06 -12.44 -24.89
C PHE A 273 8.21 -13.42 -24.60
N LYS A 274 9.46 -12.94 -24.47
CA LYS A 274 10.61 -13.79 -24.10
C LYS A 274 10.83 -13.79 -22.58
N PHE A 275 10.71 -14.95 -21.94
CA PHE A 275 10.85 -15.10 -20.48
C PHE A 275 12.32 -15.14 -19.97
N ILE A 276 13.31 -15.24 -20.86
CA ILE A 276 14.73 -15.51 -20.53
C ILE A 276 15.41 -14.39 -19.69
N LYS A 277 14.78 -13.21 -19.53
CA LYS A 277 15.38 -12.06 -18.84
C LYS A 277 14.95 -11.87 -17.38
N ILE A 278 14.40 -12.91 -16.74
CA ILE A 278 13.92 -12.82 -15.34
C ILE A 278 15.08 -12.59 -14.35
N PHE A 279 16.31 -13.03 -14.66
CA PHE A 279 17.47 -12.92 -13.77
C PHE A 279 18.25 -11.59 -13.89
N ASN A 280 17.59 -10.50 -14.27
CA ASN A 280 18.25 -9.19 -14.31
C ASN A 280 18.37 -8.63 -12.87
N PRO A 281 19.55 -8.08 -12.47
CA PRO A 281 19.75 -7.44 -11.15
C PRO A 281 18.71 -6.36 -10.78
N ILE A 282 18.06 -5.79 -11.78
CA ILE A 282 16.96 -4.82 -11.61
C ILE A 282 15.80 -5.39 -10.77
N PHE A 283 15.59 -6.71 -10.79
CA PHE A 283 14.51 -7.38 -10.06
C PHE A 283 14.92 -7.81 -8.65
N SER A 284 16.18 -7.67 -8.29
CA SER A 284 16.72 -8.23 -7.05
C SER A 284 16.03 -7.67 -5.80
N LEU A 285 15.83 -6.36 -5.72
CA LEU A 285 15.23 -5.73 -4.52
C LEU A 285 13.74 -6.11 -4.30
N PRO A 286 12.84 -5.99 -5.30
CA PRO A 286 11.45 -6.44 -5.14
C PRO A 286 11.32 -7.92 -4.83
N ILE A 287 12.10 -8.78 -5.51
CA ILE A 287 12.06 -10.22 -5.30
C ILE A 287 12.59 -10.57 -3.91
N LEU A 288 13.69 -9.95 -3.48
CA LEU A 288 14.24 -10.16 -2.15
C LEU A 288 13.23 -9.78 -1.06
N LEU A 289 12.59 -8.61 -1.18
CA LEU A 289 11.58 -8.16 -0.23
C LEU A 289 10.40 -9.13 -0.16
N LEU A 290 9.90 -9.57 -1.32
CA LEU A 290 8.82 -10.56 -1.38
C LEU A 290 9.25 -11.89 -0.73
N SER A 291 10.44 -12.39 -1.06
CA SER A 291 10.96 -13.66 -0.52
C SER A 291 11.09 -13.63 0.99
N ILE A 292 11.65 -12.55 1.54
CA ILE A 292 11.81 -12.39 2.98
C ILE A 292 10.43 -12.35 3.67
N TRP A 293 9.46 -11.65 3.07
CA TRP A 293 8.10 -11.60 3.60
C TRP A 293 7.41 -12.98 3.56
N LEU A 294 7.60 -13.76 2.48
CA LEU A 294 7.06 -15.12 2.38
C LEU A 294 7.70 -16.07 3.42
N ILE A 295 9.03 -15.97 3.64
CA ILE A 295 9.75 -16.72 4.68
C ILE A 295 9.18 -16.37 6.06
N LYS A 296 8.98 -15.09 6.34
CA LYS A 296 8.33 -14.64 7.58
C LYS A 296 6.96 -15.32 7.78
N ASN A 297 6.12 -15.39 6.72
CA ASN A 297 4.81 -16.02 6.82
C ASN A 297 4.90 -17.51 7.17
N ILE A 298 5.85 -18.24 6.57
CA ILE A 298 6.09 -19.65 6.89
C ILE A 298 6.48 -19.81 8.35
N ILE A 299 7.36 -18.97 8.88
CA ILE A 299 7.77 -19.02 10.29
C ILE A 299 6.58 -18.74 11.21
N ILE A 300 5.78 -17.73 10.92
CA ILE A 300 4.68 -17.28 11.78
C ILE A 300 3.50 -18.28 11.77
N SER A 301 3.19 -18.88 10.60
CA SER A 301 1.94 -19.64 10.42
C SER A 301 2.10 -21.02 9.80
N GLY A 302 3.27 -21.34 9.27
CA GLY A 302 3.48 -22.52 8.43
C GLY A 302 2.96 -22.40 7.00
N CYS A 303 2.41 -21.22 6.61
CA CYS A 303 1.85 -20.99 5.28
C CYS A 303 2.64 -19.94 4.51
N VAL A 304 2.78 -20.11 3.19
CA VAL A 304 3.33 -19.08 2.31
C VAL A 304 2.40 -17.87 2.26
N ILE A 305 1.09 -18.12 2.13
CA ILE A 305 0.03 -17.09 2.17
C ILE A 305 -1.08 -17.56 3.10
N PHE A 306 -1.12 -17.02 4.32
CA PHE A 306 -2.18 -17.32 5.28
C PHE A 306 -3.48 -16.55 4.91
N PRO A 307 -4.68 -17.14 5.03
CA PRO A 307 -5.01 -18.50 5.47
C PRO A 307 -5.30 -19.49 4.32
N ILE A 308 -4.61 -19.41 3.20
CA ILE A 308 -4.84 -20.29 2.05
C ILE A 308 -4.23 -21.66 2.34
N LYS A 309 -5.06 -22.64 2.73
CA LYS A 309 -4.63 -23.98 3.13
C LYS A 309 -3.64 -24.64 2.16
N ASN A 310 -3.89 -24.54 0.86
CA ASN A 310 -3.05 -25.16 -0.19
C ASN A 310 -1.63 -24.58 -0.26
N THR A 311 -1.35 -23.46 0.41
CA THR A 311 -0.02 -22.84 0.48
C THR A 311 0.72 -23.17 1.77
N CYS A 312 0.13 -24.02 2.62
CA CYS A 312 0.67 -24.34 3.94
C CYS A 312 1.44 -25.65 3.94
N ILE A 313 2.51 -25.70 4.71
CA ILE A 313 3.37 -26.88 4.90
C ILE A 313 2.88 -27.60 6.14
N GLU A 314 2.03 -28.60 5.95
CA GLU A 314 1.35 -29.32 7.04
C GLU A 314 2.30 -30.06 7.99
N LYS A 315 3.50 -30.44 7.51
CA LYS A 315 4.50 -31.19 8.28
C LYS A 315 5.27 -30.34 9.31
N LEU A 316 5.14 -29.02 9.29
CA LEU A 316 5.84 -28.18 10.25
C LEU A 316 5.16 -28.26 11.64
N PRO A 317 5.93 -28.41 12.74
CA PRO A 317 5.37 -28.60 14.08
C PRO A 317 4.44 -27.48 14.56
N TRP A 318 4.62 -26.27 14.02
CA TRP A 318 3.81 -25.10 14.40
C TRP A 318 2.64 -24.83 13.47
N THR A 319 2.44 -25.62 12.40
CA THR A 319 1.33 -25.43 11.48
C THR A 319 0.04 -26.00 12.05
N ASN A 320 -0.91 -25.14 12.40
CA ASN A 320 -2.22 -25.53 12.89
C ASN A 320 -3.26 -25.52 11.77
N ILE A 321 -3.44 -26.67 11.11
CA ILE A 321 -4.37 -26.83 9.97
C ILE A 321 -5.82 -26.54 10.36
N GLN A 322 -6.24 -26.87 11.56
CA GLN A 322 -7.61 -26.63 12.02
C GLN A 322 -7.88 -25.12 12.13
N GLN A 323 -6.97 -24.37 12.73
CA GLN A 323 -7.06 -22.92 12.84
C GLN A 323 -7.01 -22.24 11.45
N ILE A 324 -6.16 -22.73 10.53
CA ILE A 324 -6.06 -22.22 9.16
C ILE A 324 -7.38 -22.38 8.41
N LYS A 325 -7.99 -23.59 8.46
CA LYS A 325 -9.29 -23.86 7.86
C LYS A 325 -10.39 -22.95 8.44
N SER A 326 -10.43 -22.82 9.76
CA SER A 326 -11.38 -21.93 10.43
C SER A 326 -11.22 -20.48 9.98
N SER A 327 -9.97 -19.97 9.96
CA SER A 327 -9.68 -18.61 9.51
C SER A 327 -10.01 -18.40 8.02
N GLN A 328 -9.79 -19.40 7.16
CA GLN A 328 -10.17 -19.34 5.75
C GLN A 328 -11.68 -19.26 5.59
N THR A 329 -12.42 -20.13 6.29
CA THR A 329 -13.90 -20.14 6.25
C THR A 329 -14.47 -18.83 6.80
N GLU A 330 -13.92 -18.34 7.91
CA GLU A 330 -14.30 -17.04 8.49
C GLU A 330 -14.09 -15.91 7.47
N GLY A 331 -12.90 -15.81 6.87
CA GLY A 331 -12.59 -14.79 5.87
C GLY A 331 -13.52 -14.84 4.67
N GLN A 332 -13.83 -16.03 4.17
CA GLN A 332 -14.79 -16.23 3.08
C GLN A 332 -16.21 -15.80 3.47
N ALA A 333 -16.67 -16.18 4.65
CA ALA A 333 -18.01 -15.83 5.12
C ALA A 333 -18.15 -14.31 5.31
N TRP A 334 -17.16 -13.66 5.94
CA TRP A 334 -17.17 -12.22 6.17
C TRP A 334 -17.16 -11.41 4.86
N SER A 335 -16.37 -11.82 3.87
CA SER A 335 -16.36 -11.15 2.55
C SER A 335 -17.71 -11.25 1.83
N LYS A 336 -18.49 -12.28 2.12
CA LYS A 336 -19.81 -12.55 1.55
C LYS A 336 -20.98 -11.96 2.35
N GLY A 337 -20.71 -11.21 3.43
CA GLY A 337 -21.76 -10.54 4.22
C GLY A 337 -22.32 -11.36 5.39
N TRP A 338 -21.50 -12.24 5.99
CA TRP A 338 -21.89 -13.08 7.13
C TRP A 338 -22.68 -12.38 8.25
N PRO A 339 -22.32 -11.16 8.71
CA PRO A 339 -23.08 -10.47 9.75
C PRO A 339 -24.53 -10.21 9.40
N ASP A 340 -24.83 -10.02 8.11
CA ASP A 340 -26.14 -9.60 7.58
C ASP A 340 -26.95 -10.79 7.02
N ARG A 341 -26.57 -12.04 7.37
CA ARG A 341 -27.27 -13.24 6.95
C ARG A 341 -28.70 -13.32 7.51
N ASP A 342 -29.61 -13.81 6.71
CA ASP A 342 -31.02 -13.94 7.09
C ASP A 342 -31.23 -15.07 8.12
N ASP A 343 -30.67 -16.24 7.86
CA ASP A 343 -30.69 -17.35 8.84
C ASP A 343 -29.51 -17.28 9.80
N LYS A 344 -29.79 -17.03 11.08
CA LYS A 344 -28.80 -16.96 12.15
C LYS A 344 -28.27 -18.34 12.60
N LYS A 345 -28.93 -19.43 12.23
CA LYS A 345 -28.54 -20.79 12.62
C LYS A 345 -27.60 -21.46 11.62
N ILE A 346 -27.52 -20.95 10.38
CA ILE A 346 -26.64 -21.50 9.35
C ILE A 346 -25.15 -21.42 9.78
N SER A 347 -24.36 -22.44 9.48
CA SER A 347 -22.92 -22.42 9.70
C SER A 347 -22.19 -21.51 8.69
N MET A 348 -21.00 -21.02 9.04
CA MET A 348 -20.20 -20.18 8.10
C MET A 348 -19.83 -20.93 6.82
N GLN A 349 -19.58 -22.22 6.91
CA GLN A 349 -19.25 -23.05 5.75
C GLN A 349 -20.45 -23.21 4.83
N GLU A 350 -21.61 -23.55 5.36
CA GLU A 350 -22.85 -23.71 4.62
C GLU A 350 -23.31 -22.37 4.00
N PHE A 351 -23.21 -21.27 4.77
CA PHE A 351 -23.47 -19.93 4.25
C PHE A 351 -22.59 -19.58 3.05
N SER A 352 -21.33 -19.99 3.06
CA SER A 352 -20.36 -19.67 2.01
C SER A 352 -20.53 -20.53 0.74
N ASN A 353 -21.27 -21.63 0.81
CA ASN A 353 -21.52 -22.54 -0.33
C ASN A 353 -22.78 -22.14 -1.10
N ASP A 354 -22.92 -22.67 -2.30
CA ASP A 354 -24.13 -22.72 -3.12
C ASP A 354 -24.92 -21.40 -3.26
N PHE A 355 -24.20 -20.26 -3.27
CA PHE A 355 -24.78 -18.93 -3.35
C PHE A 355 -25.74 -18.54 -2.21
N ASN A 356 -25.80 -19.27 -1.09
CA ASN A 356 -26.59 -18.95 0.09
C ASN A 356 -26.28 -17.54 0.65
N TRP A 357 -25.08 -17.04 0.37
CA TRP A 357 -24.61 -15.70 0.75
C TRP A 357 -25.16 -14.56 -0.13
N LEU A 358 -25.76 -14.85 -1.28
CA LEU A 358 -26.05 -13.83 -2.30
C LEU A 358 -27.02 -12.75 -1.79
N ASN A 359 -28.03 -13.12 -1.02
CA ASN A 359 -29.01 -12.17 -0.45
C ASN A 359 -28.34 -11.25 0.59
N ALA A 360 -27.54 -11.81 1.50
CA ALA A 360 -26.82 -11.05 2.50
C ALA A 360 -25.79 -10.10 1.83
N TRP A 361 -25.09 -10.57 0.80
CA TRP A 361 -24.16 -9.76 0.02
C TRP A 361 -24.86 -8.59 -0.69
N LYS A 362 -25.98 -8.83 -1.34
CA LYS A 362 -26.80 -7.78 -1.98
C LYS A 362 -27.22 -6.72 -0.96
N LYS A 363 -27.75 -7.13 0.18
CA LYS A 363 -28.16 -6.20 1.25
C LYS A 363 -27.00 -5.34 1.73
N LYS A 364 -25.83 -5.93 1.92
CA LYS A 364 -24.65 -5.25 2.46
C LYS A 364 -23.94 -4.40 1.42
N HIS A 365 -23.65 -4.96 0.25
CA HIS A 365 -22.72 -4.35 -0.71
C HIS A 365 -23.43 -3.55 -1.80
N MET A 366 -24.60 -3.99 -2.28
CA MET A 366 -25.28 -3.33 -3.40
C MET A 366 -25.63 -1.87 -3.09
N LYS A 367 -26.12 -1.60 -1.88
CA LYS A 367 -26.42 -0.23 -1.45
C LYS A 367 -25.17 0.67 -1.45
N TYR A 368 -24.04 0.15 -0.97
CA TYR A 368 -22.78 0.89 -0.99
C TYR A 368 -22.26 1.09 -2.43
N ILE A 369 -22.34 0.04 -3.25
CA ILE A 369 -21.93 0.09 -4.66
C ILE A 369 -22.76 1.17 -5.38
N LEU A 370 -24.07 1.14 -5.28
CA LEU A 370 -24.94 2.11 -5.94
C LEU A 370 -24.72 3.53 -5.40
N ASN A 371 -24.62 3.71 -4.10
CA ASN A 371 -24.47 5.03 -3.48
C ASN A 371 -23.07 5.66 -3.73
N ILE A 372 -22.07 4.86 -4.05
CA ILE A 372 -20.71 5.34 -4.32
C ILE A 372 -20.46 5.35 -5.83
N ILE A 373 -20.63 4.22 -6.51
CA ILE A 373 -20.25 4.09 -7.92
C ILE A 373 -21.11 4.98 -8.82
N VAL A 374 -22.44 5.02 -8.59
CA VAL A 374 -23.34 5.78 -9.45
C VAL A 374 -23.04 7.29 -9.43
N PRO A 375 -22.99 7.98 -8.27
CA PRO A 375 -22.62 9.40 -8.24
C PRO A 375 -21.24 9.67 -8.82
N TYR A 376 -20.26 8.82 -8.51
CA TYR A 376 -18.91 8.98 -9.04
C TYR A 376 -18.85 8.78 -10.56
N THR A 377 -19.59 7.81 -11.09
CA THR A 377 -19.67 7.60 -12.55
C THR A 377 -20.34 8.79 -13.23
N ILE A 378 -21.39 9.36 -12.66
CA ILE A 378 -22.05 10.55 -13.18
C ILE A 378 -21.09 11.73 -13.18
N ILE A 379 -20.39 11.98 -12.07
CA ILE A 379 -19.38 13.06 -11.98
C ILE A 379 -18.30 12.86 -13.03
N LEU A 380 -17.78 11.63 -13.18
CA LEU A 380 -16.77 11.30 -14.18
C LEU A 380 -17.26 11.58 -15.60
N LEU A 381 -18.48 11.17 -15.95
CA LEU A 381 -19.09 11.42 -17.25
C LEU A 381 -19.27 12.92 -17.50
N LEU A 382 -19.75 13.68 -16.51
CA LEU A 382 -19.89 15.14 -16.64
C LEU A 382 -18.53 15.82 -16.85
N ILE A 383 -17.49 15.41 -16.15
CA ILE A 383 -16.12 15.91 -16.35
C ILE A 383 -15.63 15.58 -17.78
N ILE A 384 -15.83 14.33 -18.24
CA ILE A 384 -15.42 13.91 -19.60
C ILE A 384 -16.15 14.74 -20.67
N ILE A 385 -17.46 14.94 -20.53
CA ILE A 385 -18.28 15.75 -21.44
C ILE A 385 -17.80 17.21 -21.45
N PHE A 386 -17.57 17.78 -20.25
CA PHE A 386 -17.06 19.13 -20.11
C PHE A 386 -15.70 19.30 -20.82
N ILE A 387 -14.78 18.37 -20.62
CA ILE A 387 -13.46 18.37 -21.27
C ILE A 387 -13.61 18.25 -22.78
N LYS A 388 -14.43 17.31 -23.26
CA LYS A 388 -14.67 17.11 -24.70
C LYS A 388 -15.21 18.38 -25.37
N ASN A 389 -16.04 19.13 -24.67
CA ASN A 389 -16.58 20.41 -25.20
C ASN A 389 -15.54 21.55 -25.21
N GLN A 390 -14.54 21.51 -24.33
CA GLN A 390 -13.45 22.49 -24.28
C GLN A 390 -12.30 22.16 -25.27
N THR A 391 -12.16 20.89 -25.66
CA THR A 391 -11.07 20.42 -26.53
C THR A 391 -11.63 19.97 -27.88
N LYS A 392 -11.85 20.92 -28.80
CA LYS A 392 -12.32 20.61 -30.17
C LYS A 392 -11.33 19.83 -31.05
N ASP A 393 -10.08 19.59 -30.57
CA ASP A 393 -9.00 18.95 -31.32
C ASP A 393 -8.30 17.84 -30.52
N LEU A 394 -8.99 16.74 -30.23
CA LEU A 394 -8.33 15.49 -29.85
C LEU A 394 -8.20 14.56 -31.06
N ARG A 395 -7.20 14.80 -31.92
CA ARG A 395 -6.72 13.78 -32.85
C ARG A 395 -5.90 12.74 -32.06
N VAL A 396 -6.58 11.72 -31.55
CA VAL A 396 -5.93 10.57 -30.93
C VAL A 396 -5.43 9.67 -32.05
N SER A 397 -4.13 9.38 -32.09
CA SER A 397 -3.58 8.45 -33.07
C SER A 397 -4.05 7.00 -32.77
N LYS A 398 -4.56 6.31 -33.77
CA LYS A 398 -5.13 4.94 -33.66
C LYS A 398 -4.24 3.92 -32.91
N HIS A 399 -2.91 4.05 -32.97
CA HIS A 399 -1.98 3.15 -32.26
C HIS A 399 -1.90 3.38 -30.75
N LYS A 400 -2.29 4.55 -30.23
CA LYS A 400 -2.35 4.82 -28.79
C LYS A 400 -3.60 4.24 -28.14
N ASP A 401 -4.64 3.96 -28.91
CA ASP A 401 -5.93 3.49 -28.40
C ASP A 401 -5.87 2.07 -27.86
N VAL A 402 -5.17 1.15 -28.52
CA VAL A 402 -5.04 -0.25 -28.07
C VAL A 402 -4.25 -0.34 -26.78
N ASP A 403 -3.13 0.37 -26.67
CA ASP A 403 -2.33 0.43 -25.45
C ASP A 403 -3.13 1.05 -24.29
N LEU A 404 -3.93 2.09 -24.54
CA LEU A 404 -4.82 2.68 -23.55
C LEU A 404 -5.91 1.70 -23.12
N LEU A 405 -6.53 0.98 -24.03
CA LEU A 405 -7.52 -0.06 -23.70
C LEU A 405 -6.94 -1.16 -22.82
N ILE A 406 -5.74 -1.66 -23.13
CA ILE A 406 -5.05 -2.66 -22.30
C ILE A 406 -4.81 -2.10 -20.88
N ARG A 407 -4.36 -0.86 -20.74
CA ARG A 407 -4.13 -0.22 -19.44
C ARG A 407 -5.41 -0.06 -18.64
N LEU A 408 -6.50 0.34 -19.27
CA LEU A 408 -7.81 0.46 -18.65
C LEU A 408 -8.34 -0.92 -18.22
N TRP A 409 -8.22 -1.93 -19.10
CA TRP A 409 -8.60 -3.31 -18.78
C TRP A 409 -7.83 -3.86 -17.57
N LEU A 410 -6.51 -3.69 -17.54
CA LEU A 410 -5.68 -4.08 -16.41
C LEU A 410 -6.10 -3.37 -15.12
N SER A 411 -6.40 -2.08 -15.21
CA SER A 411 -6.86 -1.29 -14.06
C SER A 411 -8.20 -1.79 -13.52
N ILE A 412 -9.15 -2.10 -14.41
CA ILE A 412 -10.48 -2.60 -14.03
C ILE A 412 -10.35 -4.02 -13.46
N LEU A 413 -9.66 -4.92 -14.15
CA LEU A 413 -9.53 -6.32 -13.76
C LEU A 413 -8.87 -6.47 -12.38
N THR A 414 -7.85 -5.68 -12.12
CA THR A 414 -7.15 -5.71 -10.83
C THR A 414 -7.93 -5.01 -9.70
N SER A 415 -8.87 -4.09 -10.03
CA SER A 415 -9.71 -3.39 -9.05
C SER A 415 -10.96 -4.17 -8.64
N LEU A 416 -11.42 -5.12 -9.45
CA LEU A 416 -12.67 -5.86 -9.17
C LEU A 416 -12.58 -6.83 -7.98
N ILE A 417 -11.39 -7.10 -7.46
CA ILE A 417 -11.13 -8.12 -6.44
C ILE A 417 -10.55 -7.51 -5.15
N GLY A 418 -10.28 -6.23 -5.11
CA GLY A 418 -9.84 -5.47 -3.92
C GLY A 418 -10.98 -4.76 -3.23
#